data_f7e05a52c785d6c2c16d434fa6520e6c
#
_entry.id   f7e05a52c785d6c2c16d434fa6520e6c
#
_cell.length_a   1.000
_cell.length_b   1.000
_cell.length_c   1.000
_cell.angle_alpha   90.00
_cell.angle_beta   90.00
_cell.angle_gamma   90.00
#
_symmetry.space_group_name_H-M   'P 1'
#
loop_
_entity.id
_entity.type
_entity.pdbx_description
1 polymer ?
#
loop_
_entity_poly.entity_id
_entity_poly.type
_entity_poly.pdbx_seq_one_letter_code
_entity_poly.pdbx_strand_id
1 'polypeptide(L)'
;MTSNVALLGLARDLKKRGETGKPIRIGLVGCGEMGTDLLTGVAHMDGIEVAAVSTRTPSRVIEAAEIAYGENGHAKEVENASAMTAAIEEGKIAATGDLDLLLKNELVDIVVDATGYPEAGAEIGYKTLQNNKHLVMMNVEADVTIGPYLKHEADKRGLIYTLGAGDEPSSCMELIEFVSALGHKVVAAGKGKNNPLVFDAVPDDYEEEAERRNMNVRMLVEFIDGSKTMVEMTAIANATGLVPDCAGMHGPKADIDQLNKVLIPQKDGGVLSRSGVVDYSIGRGVSPGVFVVAEMRHPRVWERMEDLKIGEGPYFTFHRPYHLTAMEVPLTCARVMLYGKPDMVPLDRPVAEVCAVAKKDMQPGDKLDFIGLYTYRAWNMRVEEARHAQAIPCGLLEGATVTAPIKKNELITAKNVAINESQWIAKLRKEQDRLIYGQV
;
A
#
# COMPACT_ATOMS: atom_id res chain seq x y z
N MET A 1 -21.94 -15.98 -18.39
CA MET A 1 -21.24 -16.72 -19.50
C MET A 1 -20.51 -17.89 -18.88
N THR A 2 -20.87 -19.11 -19.18
CA THR A 2 -20.13 -20.28 -18.71
C THR A 2 -18.77 -20.30 -19.41
N SER A 3 -17.70 -20.06 -18.66
CA SER A 3 -16.34 -20.20 -19.14
C SER A 3 -16.10 -21.63 -19.64
N ASN A 4 -15.64 -21.80 -20.87
CA ASN A 4 -15.21 -23.10 -21.42
C ASN A 4 -13.89 -23.59 -20.80
N VAL A 5 -13.34 -22.87 -19.84
CA VAL A 5 -12.09 -23.18 -19.14
C VAL A 5 -12.40 -23.77 -17.77
N ALA A 6 -11.78 -24.89 -17.43
CA ALA A 6 -11.88 -25.45 -16.08
C ALA A 6 -11.31 -24.49 -15.05
N LEU A 7 -12.09 -24.16 -14.05
CA LEU A 7 -11.64 -23.33 -12.94
C LEU A 7 -10.61 -24.07 -12.07
N LEU A 8 -9.48 -23.42 -11.78
CA LEU A 8 -8.37 -23.97 -11.00
C LEU A 8 -8.07 -23.04 -9.80
N GLY A 9 -7.39 -23.59 -8.79
CA GLY A 9 -6.91 -22.83 -7.64
C GLY A 9 -7.99 -21.99 -6.98
N LEU A 10 -7.66 -20.73 -6.70
CA LEU A 10 -8.53 -19.81 -5.98
C LEU A 10 -9.88 -19.58 -6.66
N ALA A 11 -9.93 -19.50 -8.01
CA ALA A 11 -11.17 -19.30 -8.74
C ALA A 11 -12.17 -20.49 -8.56
N ARG A 12 -11.64 -21.73 -8.55
CA ARG A 12 -12.44 -22.93 -8.24
C ARG A 12 -12.98 -22.90 -6.81
N ASP A 13 -12.14 -22.50 -5.85
CA ASP A 13 -12.49 -22.55 -4.44
C ASP A 13 -13.45 -21.41 -4.05
N LEU A 14 -13.35 -20.24 -4.70
CA LEU A 14 -14.35 -19.17 -4.63
C LEU A 14 -15.71 -19.63 -5.18
N LYS A 15 -15.74 -20.27 -6.36
CA LYS A 15 -16.99 -20.80 -6.92
C LYS A 15 -17.64 -21.80 -5.97
N LYS A 16 -16.88 -22.76 -5.43
CA LYS A 16 -17.39 -23.70 -4.41
C LYS A 16 -17.94 -22.97 -3.18
N ARG A 17 -17.27 -21.90 -2.73
CA ARG A 17 -17.76 -21.07 -1.63
C ARG A 17 -19.11 -20.46 -1.95
N GLY A 18 -19.29 -19.91 -3.17
CA GLY A 18 -20.57 -19.36 -3.64
C GLY A 18 -21.69 -20.41 -3.67
N GLU A 19 -21.38 -21.63 -4.12
CA GLU A 19 -22.33 -22.76 -4.16
C GLU A 19 -22.88 -23.15 -2.76
N THR A 20 -22.18 -22.80 -1.68
CA THR A 20 -22.66 -23.02 -0.30
C THR A 20 -23.73 -22.00 0.13
N GLY A 21 -23.97 -20.96 -0.64
CA GLY A 21 -24.86 -19.84 -0.27
C GLY A 21 -24.28 -18.95 0.84
N LYS A 22 -22.98 -19.07 1.16
CA LYS A 22 -22.27 -18.28 2.19
C LYS A 22 -21.03 -17.64 1.57
N PRO A 23 -21.19 -16.59 0.75
CA PRO A 23 -20.05 -15.89 0.17
C PRO A 23 -19.17 -15.27 1.26
N ILE A 24 -17.94 -14.92 0.90
CA ILE A 24 -17.08 -14.08 1.75
C ILE A 24 -17.64 -12.65 1.69
N ARG A 25 -17.88 -12.05 2.84
CA ARG A 25 -18.51 -10.74 2.96
C ARG A 25 -17.50 -9.68 3.38
N ILE A 26 -17.19 -8.80 2.44
CA ILE A 26 -16.29 -7.66 2.63
C ILE A 26 -17.07 -6.50 3.26
N GLY A 27 -16.53 -5.93 4.35
CA GLY A 27 -16.83 -4.58 4.80
C GLY A 27 -15.80 -3.62 4.21
N LEU A 28 -16.22 -2.72 3.34
CA LEU A 28 -15.34 -1.75 2.70
C LEU A 28 -15.41 -0.41 3.43
N VAL A 29 -14.27 0.19 3.75
CA VAL A 29 -14.19 1.53 4.31
C VAL A 29 -13.54 2.47 3.30
N GLY A 30 -14.33 3.47 2.85
CA GLY A 30 -13.97 4.35 1.76
C GLY A 30 -14.60 3.94 0.42
N CYS A 31 -15.25 4.89 -0.25
CA CYS A 31 -15.88 4.72 -1.56
C CYS A 31 -15.50 5.88 -2.49
N GLY A 32 -14.18 6.09 -2.63
CA GLY A 32 -13.56 6.92 -3.65
C GLY A 32 -13.31 6.09 -4.92
N GLU A 33 -12.36 6.51 -5.74
CA GLU A 33 -11.95 5.81 -6.96
C GLU A 33 -11.61 4.34 -6.67
N MET A 34 -10.66 4.08 -5.77
CA MET A 34 -10.22 2.72 -5.43
C MET A 34 -11.34 1.85 -4.84
N GLY A 35 -12.19 2.42 -3.97
CA GLY A 35 -13.34 1.69 -3.40
C GLY A 35 -14.39 1.34 -4.44
N THR A 36 -14.65 2.21 -5.40
CA THR A 36 -15.55 1.97 -6.55
C THR A 36 -15.00 0.87 -7.46
N ASP A 37 -13.70 0.90 -7.76
CA ASP A 37 -13.03 -0.12 -8.59
C ASP A 37 -13.07 -1.49 -7.91
N LEU A 38 -12.82 -1.56 -6.59
CA LEU A 38 -12.93 -2.81 -5.83
C LEU A 38 -14.35 -3.36 -5.88
N LEU A 39 -15.36 -2.52 -5.64
CA LEU A 39 -16.76 -2.90 -5.67
C LEU A 39 -17.16 -3.42 -7.06
N THR A 40 -16.71 -2.72 -8.11
CA THR A 40 -16.95 -3.13 -9.52
C THR A 40 -16.28 -4.48 -9.82
N GLY A 41 -15.05 -4.71 -9.34
CA GLY A 41 -14.36 -5.98 -9.52
C GLY A 41 -15.09 -7.13 -8.84
N VAL A 42 -15.52 -6.94 -7.59
CA VAL A 42 -16.23 -7.95 -6.80
C VAL A 42 -17.58 -8.31 -7.38
N ALA A 43 -18.30 -7.35 -7.98
CA ALA A 43 -19.61 -7.59 -8.59
C ALA A 43 -19.63 -8.70 -9.67
N HIS A 44 -18.46 -9.06 -10.22
CA HIS A 44 -18.30 -10.10 -11.24
C HIS A 44 -17.64 -11.38 -10.72
N MET A 45 -17.42 -11.51 -9.41
CA MET A 45 -16.76 -12.66 -8.79
C MET A 45 -17.76 -13.61 -8.13
N ASP A 46 -17.49 -14.91 -8.23
CA ASP A 46 -18.25 -15.92 -7.48
C ASP A 46 -17.75 -16.01 -6.04
N GLY A 47 -18.63 -16.25 -5.06
CA GLY A 47 -18.30 -16.62 -3.69
C GLY A 47 -17.70 -15.52 -2.81
N ILE A 48 -17.72 -14.28 -3.26
CA ILE A 48 -17.30 -13.10 -2.52
C ILE A 48 -18.21 -11.92 -2.87
N GLU A 49 -18.52 -11.07 -1.91
CA GLU A 49 -19.38 -9.90 -2.09
C GLU A 49 -18.94 -8.74 -1.21
N VAL A 50 -19.21 -7.50 -1.62
CA VAL A 50 -19.17 -6.34 -0.74
C VAL A 50 -20.51 -6.26 -0.01
N ALA A 51 -20.53 -6.58 1.28
CA ALA A 51 -21.76 -6.63 2.07
C ALA A 51 -22.14 -5.26 2.65
N ALA A 52 -21.15 -4.48 3.07
CA ALA A 52 -21.36 -3.16 3.65
C ALA A 52 -20.23 -2.21 3.27
N VAL A 53 -20.56 -0.92 3.13
CA VAL A 53 -19.59 0.15 2.88
C VAL A 53 -19.79 1.28 3.89
N SER A 54 -18.71 1.68 4.57
CA SER A 54 -18.69 2.87 5.41
C SER A 54 -17.93 3.99 4.71
N THR A 55 -18.57 5.16 4.57
CA THR A 55 -17.96 6.35 3.95
C THR A 55 -18.63 7.63 4.47
N ARG A 56 -17.90 8.75 4.44
CA ARG A 56 -18.44 10.06 4.87
C ARG A 56 -19.67 10.52 4.08
N THR A 57 -19.89 9.99 2.90
CA THR A 57 -21.00 10.33 2.01
C THR A 57 -21.65 9.04 1.51
N PRO A 58 -22.61 8.44 2.25
CA PRO A 58 -23.21 7.15 1.91
C PRO A 58 -23.87 7.10 0.53
N SER A 59 -24.40 8.21 0.01
CA SER A 59 -24.97 8.27 -1.35
C SER A 59 -23.99 7.90 -2.45
N ARG A 60 -22.68 8.13 -2.24
CA ARG A 60 -21.65 7.68 -3.21
C ARG A 60 -21.58 6.16 -3.37
N VAL A 61 -22.01 5.41 -2.36
CA VAL A 61 -22.08 3.95 -2.46
C VAL A 61 -23.18 3.51 -3.41
N ILE A 62 -24.30 4.26 -3.43
CA ILE A 62 -25.39 3.99 -4.38
C ILE A 62 -24.88 4.20 -5.81
N GLU A 63 -24.19 5.33 -6.07
CA GLU A 63 -23.60 5.65 -7.37
C GLU A 63 -22.56 4.59 -7.79
N ALA A 64 -21.68 4.19 -6.87
CA ALA A 64 -20.67 3.15 -7.13
C ALA A 64 -21.30 1.78 -7.43
N ALA A 65 -22.39 1.43 -6.75
CA ALA A 65 -23.14 0.20 -7.01
C ALA A 65 -23.84 0.26 -8.38
N GLU A 66 -24.40 1.41 -8.76
CA GLU A 66 -24.96 1.59 -10.11
C GLU A 66 -23.92 1.41 -11.22
N ILE A 67 -22.70 1.94 -11.01
CA ILE A 67 -21.57 1.74 -11.92
C ILE A 67 -21.22 0.25 -12.02
N ALA A 68 -21.10 -0.44 -10.86
CA ALA A 68 -20.65 -1.82 -10.80
C ALA A 68 -21.64 -2.83 -11.41
N TYR A 69 -22.93 -2.63 -11.17
CA TYR A 69 -23.98 -3.57 -11.60
C TYR A 69 -24.72 -3.15 -12.87
N GLY A 70 -24.57 -1.89 -13.31
CA GLY A 70 -25.26 -1.34 -14.48
C GLY A 70 -26.74 -1.06 -14.28
N GLU A 71 -27.26 -1.22 -13.05
CA GLU A 71 -28.65 -0.98 -12.67
C GLU A 71 -28.77 -0.52 -11.23
N ASN A 72 -29.91 0.08 -10.87
CA ASN A 72 -30.18 0.61 -9.54
C ASN A 72 -30.66 -0.47 -8.57
N GLY A 73 -30.58 -0.20 -7.27
CA GLY A 73 -31.21 -1.00 -6.22
C GLY A 73 -30.30 -2.04 -5.58
N HIS A 74 -29.02 -2.10 -5.95
CA HIS A 74 -28.03 -2.99 -5.35
C HIS A 74 -27.44 -2.47 -4.05
N ALA A 75 -27.62 -1.18 -3.70
CA ALA A 75 -27.20 -0.61 -2.43
C ALA A 75 -28.33 0.15 -1.74
N LYS A 76 -28.22 0.25 -0.40
CA LYS A 76 -29.22 0.91 0.45
C LYS A 76 -28.56 1.62 1.60
N GLU A 77 -28.90 2.90 1.82
CA GLU A 77 -28.47 3.62 3.02
C GLU A 77 -29.13 3.07 4.29
N VAL A 78 -28.33 2.92 5.35
CA VAL A 78 -28.75 2.34 6.63
C VAL A 78 -28.15 3.12 7.79
N GLU A 79 -28.95 3.30 8.85
CA GLU A 79 -28.59 4.10 10.03
C GLU A 79 -28.52 3.27 11.33
N ASN A 80 -28.85 1.98 11.30
CA ASN A 80 -28.84 1.13 12.48
C ASN A 80 -28.53 -0.35 12.14
N ALA A 81 -28.19 -1.12 13.16
CA ALA A 81 -27.73 -2.51 13.02
C ALA A 81 -28.80 -3.42 12.38
N SER A 82 -30.06 -3.27 12.73
CA SER A 82 -31.15 -4.09 12.18
C SER A 82 -31.33 -3.81 10.68
N ALA A 83 -31.30 -2.52 10.27
CA ALA A 83 -31.40 -2.15 8.86
C ALA A 83 -30.20 -2.64 8.06
N MET A 84 -28.99 -2.59 8.63
CA MET A 84 -27.77 -3.10 7.98
C MET A 84 -27.87 -4.61 7.77
N THR A 85 -28.18 -5.37 8.80
CA THR A 85 -28.35 -6.83 8.71
C THR A 85 -29.40 -7.19 7.67
N ALA A 86 -30.57 -6.53 7.70
CA ALA A 86 -31.64 -6.77 6.73
C ALA A 86 -31.20 -6.47 5.28
N ALA A 87 -30.50 -5.36 5.04
CA ALA A 87 -29.98 -5.03 3.73
C ALA A 87 -29.01 -6.09 3.20
N ILE A 88 -28.09 -6.57 4.05
CA ILE A 88 -27.12 -7.62 3.68
C ILE A 88 -27.85 -8.96 3.40
N GLU A 89 -28.85 -9.33 4.21
CA GLU A 89 -29.65 -10.55 4.00
C GLU A 89 -30.52 -10.47 2.73
N GLU A 90 -30.95 -9.28 2.33
CA GLU A 90 -31.62 -9.01 1.04
C GLU A 90 -30.66 -9.07 -0.16
N GLY A 91 -29.35 -9.30 0.05
CA GLY A 91 -28.33 -9.27 -1.00
C GLY A 91 -28.00 -7.87 -1.49
N LYS A 92 -28.22 -6.85 -0.67
CA LYS A 92 -27.91 -5.46 -0.98
C LYS A 92 -26.69 -4.99 -0.20
N ILE A 93 -25.92 -4.07 -0.78
CA ILE A 93 -24.81 -3.39 -0.12
C ILE A 93 -25.38 -2.39 0.88
N ALA A 94 -25.08 -2.57 2.16
CA ALA A 94 -25.49 -1.63 3.20
C ALA A 94 -24.52 -0.43 3.21
N ALA A 95 -25.01 0.78 2.92
CA ALA A 95 -24.25 2.02 2.90
C ALA A 95 -24.46 2.81 4.20
N THR A 96 -23.39 3.20 4.88
CA THR A 96 -23.47 3.93 6.15
C THR A 96 -22.36 4.98 6.30
N GLY A 97 -22.64 6.03 7.09
CA GLY A 97 -21.64 6.97 7.59
C GLY A 97 -20.97 6.53 8.90
N ASP A 98 -21.48 5.48 9.53
CA ASP A 98 -21.02 5.00 10.83
C ASP A 98 -20.10 3.75 10.67
N LEU A 99 -18.80 3.97 10.92
CA LEU A 99 -17.80 2.90 10.89
C LEU A 99 -18.12 1.79 11.92
N ASP A 100 -18.52 2.18 13.14
CA ASP A 100 -18.78 1.23 14.21
C ASP A 100 -19.96 0.30 13.88
N LEU A 101 -20.94 0.80 13.13
CA LEU A 101 -22.07 0.02 12.66
C LEU A 101 -21.63 -1.12 11.73
N LEU A 102 -20.72 -0.81 10.78
CA LEU A 102 -20.12 -1.81 9.90
C LEU A 102 -19.29 -2.83 10.68
N LEU A 103 -18.40 -2.34 11.56
CA LEU A 103 -17.45 -3.19 12.27
C LEU A 103 -18.11 -4.17 13.24
N LYS A 104 -19.24 -3.78 13.85
CA LYS A 104 -20.00 -4.62 14.80
C LYS A 104 -20.94 -5.61 14.13
N ASN A 105 -21.16 -5.51 12.82
CA ASN A 105 -22.07 -6.42 12.12
C ASN A 105 -21.43 -7.80 11.96
N GLU A 106 -22.11 -8.84 12.45
CA GLU A 106 -21.62 -10.23 12.44
C GLU A 106 -21.55 -10.84 11.02
N LEU A 107 -22.30 -10.29 10.06
CA LEU A 107 -22.31 -10.76 8.68
C LEU A 107 -21.09 -10.28 7.87
N VAL A 108 -20.30 -9.34 8.39
CA VAL A 108 -19.05 -8.89 7.75
C VAL A 108 -17.90 -9.79 8.22
N ASP A 109 -17.23 -10.46 7.31
CA ASP A 109 -16.13 -11.40 7.60
C ASP A 109 -14.76 -10.73 7.68
N ILE A 110 -14.49 -9.81 6.76
CA ILE A 110 -13.19 -9.17 6.55
C ILE A 110 -13.39 -7.69 6.17
N VAL A 111 -12.52 -6.82 6.66
CA VAL A 111 -12.58 -5.38 6.39
C VAL A 111 -11.45 -4.94 5.49
N VAL A 112 -11.77 -4.09 4.51
CA VAL A 112 -10.79 -3.44 3.62
C VAL A 112 -10.80 -1.94 3.89
N ASP A 113 -9.64 -1.36 4.23
CA ASP A 113 -9.45 0.10 4.28
C ASP A 113 -8.94 0.63 2.93
N ALA A 114 -9.78 1.42 2.26
CA ALA A 114 -9.49 2.09 0.99
C ALA A 114 -9.51 3.62 1.11
N THR A 115 -9.15 4.19 2.27
CA THR A 115 -9.28 5.63 2.53
C THR A 115 -8.08 6.47 2.11
N GLY A 116 -6.85 5.95 2.16
CA GLY A 116 -5.61 6.65 1.77
C GLY A 116 -5.20 7.82 2.70
N TYR A 117 -5.72 7.87 3.93
CA TYR A 117 -5.35 8.85 4.97
C TYR A 117 -4.80 8.12 6.19
N PRO A 118 -3.52 8.35 6.61
CA PRO A 118 -2.89 7.65 7.73
C PRO A 118 -3.69 7.70 9.03
N GLU A 119 -4.24 8.86 9.37
CA GLU A 119 -5.08 9.04 10.58
C GLU A 119 -6.34 8.15 10.52
N ALA A 120 -7.05 8.16 9.39
CA ALA A 120 -8.22 7.32 9.20
C ALA A 120 -7.83 5.82 9.22
N GLY A 121 -6.75 5.45 8.53
CA GLY A 121 -6.24 4.08 8.52
C GLY A 121 -5.85 3.57 9.91
N ALA A 122 -5.32 4.43 10.75
CA ALA A 122 -5.00 4.10 12.15
C ALA A 122 -6.27 3.77 12.96
N GLU A 123 -7.29 4.63 12.88
CA GLU A 123 -8.56 4.41 13.57
C GLU A 123 -9.28 3.15 13.04
N ILE A 124 -9.43 3.05 11.71
CA ILE A 124 -10.08 1.93 11.04
C ILE A 124 -9.38 0.63 11.39
N GLY A 125 -8.06 0.58 11.23
CA GLY A 125 -7.27 -0.61 11.47
C GLY A 125 -7.39 -1.09 12.91
N TYR A 126 -7.17 -0.20 13.86
CA TYR A 126 -7.29 -0.53 15.29
C TYR A 126 -8.69 -1.01 15.65
N LYS A 127 -9.74 -0.26 15.29
CA LYS A 127 -11.13 -0.62 15.58
C LYS A 127 -11.55 -1.94 14.90
N THR A 128 -11.10 -2.21 13.69
CA THR A 128 -11.36 -3.47 12.96
C THR A 128 -10.87 -4.66 13.78
N LEU A 129 -9.62 -4.62 14.24
CA LEU A 129 -9.03 -5.69 15.04
C LEU A 129 -9.69 -5.82 16.41
N GLN A 130 -10.10 -4.70 17.05
CA GLN A 130 -10.85 -4.74 18.31
C GLN A 130 -12.25 -5.40 18.15
N ASN A 131 -12.84 -5.35 16.96
CA ASN A 131 -14.10 -6.02 16.63
C ASN A 131 -13.89 -7.44 16.05
N ASN A 132 -12.70 -8.04 16.25
CA ASN A 132 -12.35 -9.41 15.85
C ASN A 132 -12.56 -9.69 14.37
N LYS A 133 -12.22 -8.74 13.49
CA LYS A 133 -12.27 -8.92 12.04
C LYS A 133 -10.87 -8.87 11.44
N HIS A 134 -10.65 -9.68 10.38
CA HIS A 134 -9.45 -9.60 9.57
C HIS A 134 -9.38 -8.23 8.87
N LEU A 135 -8.17 -7.74 8.65
CA LEU A 135 -7.92 -6.43 8.06
C LEU A 135 -7.04 -6.52 6.81
N VAL A 136 -7.55 -6.02 5.69
CA VAL A 136 -6.79 -5.78 4.47
C VAL A 136 -6.60 -4.26 4.33
N MET A 137 -5.35 -3.83 4.26
CA MET A 137 -4.99 -2.42 4.19
C MET A 137 -4.60 -2.06 2.75
N MET A 138 -5.33 -1.14 2.13
CA MET A 138 -4.89 -0.45 0.91
C MET A 138 -4.19 0.87 1.23
N ASN A 139 -4.30 1.34 2.47
CA ASN A 139 -3.69 2.58 2.96
C ASN A 139 -2.22 2.32 3.34
N VAL A 140 -1.36 2.32 2.35
CA VAL A 140 0.08 2.01 2.51
C VAL A 140 0.77 3.05 3.41
N GLU A 141 0.28 4.29 3.40
CA GLU A 141 0.78 5.38 4.23
C GLU A 141 0.56 5.11 5.74
N ALA A 142 -0.56 4.47 6.10
CA ALA A 142 -0.80 4.00 7.46
C ALA A 142 0.08 2.78 7.79
N ASP A 143 0.21 1.82 6.86
CA ASP A 143 1.04 0.63 7.05
C ASP A 143 2.51 0.99 7.36
N VAL A 144 3.15 1.83 6.55
CA VAL A 144 4.55 2.21 6.77
C VAL A 144 4.76 2.99 8.09
N THR A 145 3.70 3.55 8.66
CA THR A 145 3.75 4.33 9.92
C THR A 145 3.51 3.45 11.14
N ILE A 146 2.51 2.56 11.09
CA ILE A 146 2.04 1.77 12.26
C ILE A 146 1.75 0.29 11.94
N GLY A 147 2.11 -0.20 10.77
CA GLY A 147 1.86 -1.58 10.32
C GLY A 147 2.34 -2.65 11.30
N PRO A 148 3.57 -2.58 11.85
CA PRO A 148 4.05 -3.53 12.86
C PRO A 148 3.15 -3.59 14.11
N TYR A 149 2.58 -2.47 14.54
CA TYR A 149 1.63 -2.44 15.65
C TYR A 149 0.30 -3.10 15.29
N LEU A 150 -0.26 -2.79 14.11
CA LEU A 150 -1.50 -3.41 13.65
C LEU A 150 -1.34 -4.93 13.47
N LYS A 151 -0.20 -5.37 12.91
CA LYS A 151 0.15 -6.80 12.83
C LYS A 151 0.20 -7.43 14.22
N HIS A 152 0.90 -6.81 15.17
CA HIS A 152 0.97 -7.31 16.55
C HIS A 152 -0.42 -7.46 17.19
N GLU A 153 -1.29 -6.47 17.02
CA GLU A 153 -2.66 -6.52 17.54
C GLU A 153 -3.53 -7.60 16.85
N ALA A 154 -3.30 -7.84 15.56
CA ALA A 154 -3.93 -8.94 14.82
C ALA A 154 -3.45 -10.30 15.34
N ASP A 155 -2.14 -10.51 15.45
CA ASP A 155 -1.52 -11.75 15.92
C ASP A 155 -2.02 -12.14 17.32
N LYS A 156 -2.13 -11.18 18.24
CA LYS A 156 -2.67 -11.39 19.59
C LYS A 156 -4.09 -11.93 19.61
N ARG A 157 -4.85 -11.69 18.56
CA ARG A 157 -6.27 -12.10 18.44
C ARG A 157 -6.46 -13.29 17.50
N GLY A 158 -5.39 -13.84 16.93
CA GLY A 158 -5.48 -14.87 15.91
C GLY A 158 -6.12 -14.36 14.60
N LEU A 159 -6.01 -13.07 14.32
CA LEU A 159 -6.50 -12.42 13.12
C LEU A 159 -5.38 -12.22 12.13
N ILE A 160 -5.75 -11.92 10.88
CA ILE A 160 -4.80 -11.58 9.83
C ILE A 160 -4.90 -10.08 9.54
N TYR A 161 -3.73 -9.42 9.56
CA TYR A 161 -3.45 -8.12 8.99
C TYR A 161 -2.60 -8.31 7.74
N THR A 162 -2.92 -7.64 6.65
CA THR A 162 -2.14 -7.70 5.41
C THR A 162 -2.38 -6.46 4.55
N LEU A 163 -1.38 -6.06 3.75
CA LEU A 163 -1.62 -5.21 2.60
C LEU A 163 -2.38 -5.99 1.51
N GLY A 164 -3.19 -5.28 0.73
CA GLY A 164 -3.94 -5.84 -0.38
C GLY A 164 -3.07 -6.11 -1.61
N ALA A 165 -3.38 -7.17 -2.37
CA ALA A 165 -2.79 -7.42 -3.68
C ALA A 165 -3.12 -6.30 -4.67
N GLY A 166 -2.31 -6.19 -5.71
CA GLY A 166 -2.55 -5.29 -6.85
C GLY A 166 -1.89 -3.93 -6.77
N ASP A 167 -1.45 -3.48 -5.60
CA ASP A 167 -0.55 -2.33 -5.49
C ASP A 167 0.90 -2.75 -5.74
N GLU A 168 1.79 -1.82 -6.07
CA GLU A 168 3.18 -2.12 -6.40
C GLU A 168 3.91 -2.91 -5.29
N PRO A 169 3.75 -2.58 -3.98
CA PRO A 169 4.40 -3.36 -2.93
C PRO A 169 4.03 -4.84 -2.97
N SER A 170 2.75 -5.16 -2.98
CA SER A 170 2.29 -6.55 -2.99
C SER A 170 2.60 -7.27 -4.30
N SER A 171 2.55 -6.57 -5.43
CA SER A 171 2.95 -7.12 -6.73
C SER A 171 4.46 -7.43 -6.78
N CYS A 172 5.29 -6.61 -6.12
CA CYS A 172 6.72 -6.86 -6.00
C CYS A 172 7.01 -8.06 -5.07
N MET A 173 6.21 -8.23 -4.01
CA MET A 173 6.31 -9.39 -3.10
C MET A 173 6.16 -10.71 -3.84
N GLU A 174 5.24 -10.81 -4.82
CA GLU A 174 5.08 -12.03 -5.64
C GLU A 174 6.39 -12.41 -6.36
N LEU A 175 7.10 -11.44 -6.92
CA LEU A 175 8.40 -11.68 -7.57
C LEU A 175 9.49 -12.00 -6.55
N ILE A 176 9.49 -11.33 -5.40
CA ILE A 176 10.46 -11.59 -4.32
C ILE A 176 10.27 -13.00 -3.78
N GLU A 177 9.03 -13.42 -3.54
CA GLU A 177 8.70 -14.79 -3.10
C GLU A 177 9.15 -15.82 -4.14
N PHE A 178 8.81 -15.61 -5.41
CA PHE A 178 9.23 -16.49 -6.50
C PHE A 178 10.75 -16.67 -6.56
N VAL A 179 11.51 -15.58 -6.57
CA VAL A 179 12.99 -15.61 -6.65
C VAL A 179 13.57 -16.28 -5.40
N SER A 180 13.07 -15.95 -4.22
CA SER A 180 13.54 -16.48 -2.95
C SER A 180 13.22 -17.97 -2.78
N ALA A 181 12.02 -18.41 -3.21
CA ALA A 181 11.62 -19.82 -3.16
C ALA A 181 12.47 -20.69 -4.08
N LEU A 182 13.00 -20.14 -5.18
CA LEU A 182 13.98 -20.82 -6.04
C LEU A 182 15.40 -20.82 -5.44
N GLY A 183 15.61 -20.23 -4.26
CA GLY A 183 16.90 -20.17 -3.59
C GLY A 183 17.87 -19.12 -4.17
N HIS A 184 17.38 -18.18 -4.96
CA HIS A 184 18.19 -17.10 -5.51
C HIS A 184 18.19 -15.87 -4.60
N LYS A 185 19.27 -15.08 -4.69
CA LYS A 185 19.44 -13.90 -3.86
C LYS A 185 18.81 -12.69 -4.53
N VAL A 186 17.92 -12.01 -3.82
CA VAL A 186 17.42 -10.70 -4.23
C VAL A 186 18.52 -9.65 -4.03
N VAL A 187 18.88 -8.96 -5.10
CA VAL A 187 19.89 -7.89 -5.11
C VAL A 187 19.22 -6.53 -4.96
N ALA A 188 18.22 -6.29 -5.78
CA ALA A 188 17.36 -5.11 -5.70
C ALA A 188 15.92 -5.50 -6.03
N ALA A 189 14.97 -4.85 -5.42
CA ALA A 189 13.54 -4.98 -5.72
C ALA A 189 12.87 -3.62 -5.72
N GLY A 190 11.86 -3.44 -6.57
CA GLY A 190 11.17 -2.16 -6.63
C GLY A 190 10.25 -1.97 -7.82
N LYS A 191 10.01 -0.72 -8.17
CA LYS A 191 9.02 -0.32 -9.18
C LYS A 191 9.59 0.58 -10.27
N GLY A 192 8.89 0.61 -11.41
CA GLY A 192 9.04 1.67 -12.40
C GLY A 192 8.28 2.94 -11.99
N LYS A 193 8.90 4.10 -12.13
CA LYS A 193 8.24 5.38 -11.90
C LYS A 193 7.66 5.92 -13.22
N ASN A 194 6.35 6.04 -13.26
CA ASN A 194 5.59 6.39 -14.47
C ASN A 194 5.58 7.89 -14.76
N ASN A 195 5.47 8.71 -13.73
CA ASN A 195 5.42 10.17 -13.85
C ASN A 195 6.84 10.78 -13.76
N PRO A 196 7.08 11.95 -14.33
CA PRO A 196 8.30 12.70 -14.08
C PRO A 196 8.58 12.85 -12.58
N LEU A 197 9.83 12.97 -12.19
CA LEU A 197 10.22 13.25 -10.82
C LEU A 197 10.52 14.73 -10.67
N VAL A 198 9.63 15.46 -10.00
CA VAL A 198 9.77 16.87 -9.68
C VAL A 198 9.53 17.04 -8.19
N PHE A 199 10.61 17.05 -7.42
CA PHE A 199 10.57 17.06 -5.96
C PHE A 199 9.78 18.21 -5.33
N ASP A 200 9.72 19.35 -6.00
CA ASP A 200 9.05 20.56 -5.52
C ASP A 200 7.64 20.75 -6.12
N ALA A 201 7.11 19.74 -6.80
CA ALA A 201 5.77 19.79 -7.39
C ALA A 201 4.71 20.17 -6.34
N VAL A 202 3.81 21.06 -6.71
CA VAL A 202 2.68 21.50 -5.88
C VAL A 202 1.38 21.44 -6.70
N PRO A 203 0.20 21.40 -6.06
CA PRO A 203 -1.07 21.28 -6.77
C PRO A 203 -1.28 22.31 -7.88
N ASP A 204 -0.94 23.57 -7.64
CA ASP A 204 -1.14 24.67 -8.59
C ASP A 204 -0.46 24.44 -9.96
N ASP A 205 0.62 23.65 -9.98
CA ASP A 205 1.37 23.36 -11.21
C ASP A 205 0.71 22.24 -12.04
N TYR A 206 -0.27 21.52 -11.49
CA TYR A 206 -0.79 20.27 -12.08
C TYR A 206 -2.32 20.18 -12.11
N GLU A 207 -3.06 21.25 -11.84
CA GLU A 207 -4.53 21.26 -11.85
C GLU A 207 -5.09 20.85 -13.21
N GLU A 208 -4.62 21.45 -14.31
CA GLU A 208 -5.07 21.12 -15.68
C GLU A 208 -4.78 19.65 -16.06
N GLU A 209 -3.62 19.12 -15.64
CA GLU A 209 -3.27 17.72 -15.90
C GLU A 209 -4.15 16.76 -15.09
N ALA A 210 -4.42 17.09 -13.85
CA ALA A 210 -5.29 16.31 -12.97
C ALA A 210 -6.72 16.26 -13.53
N GLU A 211 -7.25 17.39 -13.97
CA GLU A 211 -8.57 17.49 -14.63
C GLU A 211 -8.64 16.63 -15.90
N ARG A 212 -7.65 16.76 -16.78
CA ARG A 212 -7.57 15.97 -18.02
C ARG A 212 -7.51 14.46 -17.74
N ARG A 213 -6.88 14.04 -16.63
CA ARG A 213 -6.74 12.65 -16.23
C ARG A 213 -7.88 12.15 -15.35
N ASN A 214 -8.85 13.00 -15.01
CA ASN A 214 -9.90 12.74 -14.04
C ASN A 214 -9.35 12.22 -12.70
N MET A 215 -8.30 12.86 -12.20
CA MET A 215 -7.59 12.48 -10.98
C MET A 215 -7.68 13.60 -9.93
N ASN A 216 -7.58 13.21 -8.67
CA ASN A 216 -7.35 14.17 -7.59
C ASN A 216 -5.95 14.78 -7.73
N VAL A 217 -5.86 16.12 -7.78
CA VAL A 217 -4.59 16.84 -8.00
C VAL A 217 -3.55 16.54 -6.92
N ARG A 218 -3.95 16.38 -5.66
CA ARG A 218 -3.05 15.98 -4.57
C ARG A 218 -2.39 14.62 -4.86
N MET A 219 -3.18 13.63 -5.28
CA MET A 219 -2.66 12.30 -5.63
C MET A 219 -1.71 12.36 -6.82
N LEU A 220 -2.02 13.18 -7.83
CA LEU A 220 -1.13 13.37 -8.96
C LEU A 220 0.22 13.97 -8.52
N VAL A 221 0.20 15.00 -7.66
CA VAL A 221 1.41 15.60 -7.10
C VAL A 221 2.20 14.60 -6.26
N GLU A 222 1.55 13.76 -5.48
CA GLU A 222 2.19 12.69 -4.70
C GLU A 222 2.95 11.69 -5.59
N PHE A 223 2.41 11.38 -6.78
CA PHE A 223 3.14 10.60 -7.78
C PHE A 223 4.33 11.37 -8.37
N ILE A 224 4.17 12.67 -8.65
CA ILE A 224 5.19 13.49 -9.33
C ILE A 224 6.34 13.85 -8.41
N ASP A 225 6.07 14.25 -7.14
CA ASP A 225 7.12 14.61 -6.18
C ASP A 225 7.87 13.41 -5.59
N GLY A 226 7.44 12.21 -5.94
CA GLY A 226 8.07 10.95 -5.52
C GLY A 226 7.59 10.43 -4.17
N SER A 227 6.70 11.12 -3.46
CA SER A 227 6.23 10.69 -2.13
C SER A 227 5.62 9.30 -2.16
N LYS A 228 4.73 8.99 -3.11
CA LYS A 228 4.15 7.66 -3.23
C LYS A 228 5.21 6.58 -3.43
N THR A 229 6.23 6.85 -4.25
CA THR A 229 7.35 5.92 -4.45
C THR A 229 8.13 5.66 -3.16
N MET A 230 8.39 6.69 -2.35
CA MET A 230 9.08 6.53 -1.06
C MET A 230 8.26 5.68 -0.08
N VAL A 231 6.94 5.91 -0.01
CA VAL A 231 6.01 5.12 0.80
C VAL A 231 6.02 3.65 0.39
N GLU A 232 5.80 3.36 -0.88
CA GLU A 232 5.70 1.99 -1.41
C GLU A 232 7.00 1.20 -1.26
N MET A 233 8.15 1.83 -1.53
CA MET A 233 9.45 1.16 -1.34
C MET A 233 9.74 0.91 0.15
N THR A 234 9.28 1.78 1.04
CA THR A 234 9.36 1.54 2.48
C THR A 234 8.49 0.37 2.92
N ALA A 235 7.29 0.21 2.35
CA ALA A 235 6.44 -0.95 2.61
C ALA A 235 7.13 -2.27 2.21
N ILE A 236 7.74 -2.34 1.01
CA ILE A 236 8.53 -3.51 0.58
C ILE A 236 9.70 -3.75 1.54
N ALA A 237 10.44 -2.70 1.91
CA ALA A 237 11.54 -2.81 2.85
C ALA A 237 11.09 -3.43 4.18
N ASN A 238 10.03 -2.91 4.75
CA ASN A 238 9.51 -3.35 6.04
C ASN A 238 8.86 -4.74 6.00
N ALA A 239 8.46 -5.24 4.84
CA ALA A 239 7.95 -6.60 4.70
C ALA A 239 9.05 -7.65 4.44
N THR A 240 10.22 -7.25 3.92
CA THR A 240 11.23 -8.17 3.40
C THR A 240 12.59 -8.10 4.09
N GLY A 241 12.90 -6.99 4.77
CA GLY A 241 14.23 -6.70 5.30
C GLY A 241 15.20 -6.13 4.25
N LEU A 242 14.78 -5.93 2.99
CA LEU A 242 15.50 -5.09 2.04
C LEU A 242 15.53 -3.65 2.56
N VAL A 243 16.60 -2.90 2.28
CA VAL A 243 16.71 -1.53 2.82
C VAL A 243 16.94 -0.52 1.69
N PRO A 244 16.58 0.75 1.83
CA PRO A 244 17.07 1.78 0.92
C PRO A 244 18.60 1.84 1.03
N ASP A 245 19.31 1.83 -0.10
CA ASP A 245 20.78 1.88 -0.13
C ASP A 245 21.32 3.22 0.37
N CYS A 246 20.64 4.29 0.01
CA CYS A 246 20.81 5.65 0.52
C CYS A 246 19.45 6.29 0.80
N ALA A 247 19.42 7.39 1.54
CA ALA A 247 18.20 8.16 1.79
C ALA A 247 17.60 8.65 0.47
N GLY A 248 16.31 8.34 0.23
CA GLY A 248 15.61 8.65 -1.02
C GLY A 248 15.93 7.72 -2.17
N MET A 249 16.78 6.70 -1.99
CA MET A 249 17.18 5.73 -3.00
C MET A 249 17.96 6.34 -4.18
N HIS A 250 18.39 5.53 -5.14
CA HIS A 250 19.16 6.03 -6.29
C HIS A 250 18.26 6.54 -7.42
N GLY A 251 17.17 5.85 -7.70
CA GLY A 251 16.24 6.21 -8.77
C GLY A 251 16.90 6.35 -10.16
N PRO A 252 17.68 5.36 -10.62
CA PRO A 252 18.42 5.50 -11.87
C PRO A 252 17.49 5.62 -13.08
N LYS A 253 17.97 6.31 -14.13
CA LYS A 253 17.33 6.28 -15.45
C LYS A 253 17.83 5.05 -16.22
N ALA A 254 17.27 3.88 -15.87
CA ALA A 254 17.63 2.62 -16.48
C ALA A 254 16.40 1.95 -17.11
N ASP A 255 16.50 1.55 -18.36
CA ASP A 255 15.44 0.81 -19.05
C ASP A 255 15.38 -0.62 -18.52
N ILE A 256 14.28 -1.34 -18.76
CA ILE A 256 14.02 -2.67 -18.20
C ILE A 256 15.15 -3.69 -18.50
N ASP A 257 15.76 -3.62 -19.65
CA ASP A 257 16.86 -4.47 -20.10
C ASP A 257 18.23 -4.07 -19.52
N GLN A 258 18.29 -2.98 -18.77
CA GLN A 258 19.49 -2.45 -18.13
C GLN A 258 19.50 -2.62 -16.61
N LEU A 259 18.35 -2.94 -15.99
CA LEU A 259 18.26 -3.02 -14.52
C LEU A 259 19.27 -3.97 -13.91
N ASN A 260 19.51 -5.14 -14.52
CA ASN A 260 20.50 -6.13 -14.10
C ASN A 260 21.97 -5.72 -14.34
N LYS A 261 22.21 -4.54 -14.90
CA LYS A 261 23.54 -3.94 -15.08
C LYS A 261 23.72 -2.69 -14.22
N VAL A 262 22.62 -2.02 -13.86
CA VAL A 262 22.63 -0.76 -13.12
C VAL A 262 22.33 -0.98 -11.63
N LEU A 263 21.27 -1.70 -11.29
CA LEU A 263 20.87 -1.98 -9.91
C LEU A 263 21.57 -3.23 -9.34
N ILE A 264 22.90 -3.22 -9.44
CA ILE A 264 23.80 -4.24 -8.91
C ILE A 264 24.94 -3.57 -8.11
N PRO A 265 25.71 -4.33 -7.30
CA PRO A 265 26.78 -3.75 -6.51
C PRO A 265 27.85 -3.02 -7.34
N GLN A 266 28.38 -1.94 -6.80
CA GLN A 266 29.45 -1.13 -7.43
C GLN A 266 30.69 -1.95 -7.82
N LYS A 267 31.05 -2.95 -7.00
CA LYS A 267 32.17 -3.87 -7.30
C LYS A 267 31.97 -4.65 -8.61
N ASP A 268 30.72 -4.80 -9.05
CA ASP A 268 30.33 -5.51 -10.26
C ASP A 268 29.88 -4.55 -11.38
N GLY A 269 30.12 -3.23 -11.20
CA GLY A 269 29.88 -2.17 -12.21
C GLY A 269 28.54 -1.43 -12.08
N GLY A 270 27.75 -1.71 -11.05
CA GLY A 270 26.47 -1.02 -10.81
C GLY A 270 26.55 0.20 -9.89
N VAL A 271 25.42 0.64 -9.38
CA VAL A 271 25.30 1.83 -8.51
C VAL A 271 25.18 1.51 -7.01
N LEU A 272 24.87 0.28 -6.66
CA LEU A 272 24.52 -0.09 -5.29
C LEU A 272 25.78 -0.28 -4.42
N SER A 273 25.75 0.25 -3.18
CA SER A 273 26.80 -0.02 -2.19
C SER A 273 26.76 -1.47 -1.67
N ARG A 274 25.59 -2.12 -1.78
CA ARG A 274 25.29 -3.47 -1.26
C ARG A 274 24.20 -4.18 -2.06
N SER A 275 24.03 -5.46 -1.86
CA SER A 275 22.82 -6.20 -2.28
C SER A 275 21.76 -6.19 -1.18
N GLY A 276 20.53 -6.50 -1.53
CA GLY A 276 19.40 -6.56 -0.60
C GLY A 276 18.80 -5.18 -0.36
N VAL A 277 18.46 -4.48 -1.45
CA VAL A 277 17.96 -3.11 -1.40
C VAL A 277 16.61 -2.96 -2.08
N VAL A 278 15.87 -1.92 -1.69
CA VAL A 278 14.73 -1.39 -2.44
C VAL A 278 15.18 -0.18 -3.25
N ASP A 279 14.67 -0.07 -4.48
CA ASP A 279 14.93 1.09 -5.33
C ASP A 279 13.83 1.25 -6.38
N TYR A 280 13.83 2.31 -7.15
CA TYR A 280 12.93 2.54 -8.28
C TYR A 280 13.73 2.89 -9.53
N SER A 281 13.12 2.77 -10.70
CA SER A 281 13.74 3.22 -11.96
C SER A 281 12.82 4.13 -12.76
N ILE A 282 13.41 5.12 -13.44
CA ILE A 282 12.73 6.06 -14.34
C ILE A 282 13.11 5.72 -15.79
N GLY A 283 13.03 4.44 -16.15
CA GLY A 283 13.40 3.94 -17.48
C GLY A 283 12.19 3.46 -18.28
N ARG A 284 12.42 3.24 -19.58
CA ARG A 284 11.39 2.71 -20.49
C ARG A 284 11.12 1.24 -20.19
N GLY A 285 9.85 0.85 -20.26
CA GLY A 285 9.40 -0.53 -20.09
C GLY A 285 9.42 -1.04 -18.64
N VAL A 286 9.84 -0.21 -17.66
CA VAL A 286 9.80 -0.60 -16.24
C VAL A 286 8.44 -0.30 -15.64
N SER A 287 7.83 0.83 -15.97
CA SER A 287 6.48 1.19 -15.52
C SER A 287 5.42 0.98 -16.63
N PRO A 288 4.16 0.69 -16.23
CA PRO A 288 3.63 0.58 -14.87
C PRO A 288 3.87 -0.83 -14.29
N GLY A 289 5.01 -1.09 -13.71
CA GLY A 289 5.33 -2.43 -13.23
C GLY A 289 6.34 -2.45 -12.09
N VAL A 290 6.61 -3.67 -11.61
CA VAL A 290 7.53 -3.95 -10.52
C VAL A 290 8.60 -4.93 -10.98
N PHE A 291 9.77 -4.88 -10.36
CA PHE A 291 10.91 -5.69 -10.75
C PHE A 291 11.67 -6.28 -9.55
N VAL A 292 12.38 -7.36 -9.81
CA VAL A 292 13.41 -7.92 -8.93
C VAL A 292 14.66 -8.18 -9.76
N VAL A 293 15.78 -7.65 -9.31
CA VAL A 293 17.12 -8.06 -9.81
C VAL A 293 17.65 -9.15 -8.88
N ALA A 294 17.89 -10.33 -9.44
CA ALA A 294 18.34 -11.51 -8.70
C ALA A 294 19.76 -11.91 -9.09
N GLU A 295 20.56 -12.32 -8.11
CA GLU A 295 21.85 -12.98 -8.31
C GLU A 295 21.66 -14.49 -8.36
N MET A 296 21.96 -15.10 -9.51
CA MET A 296 21.97 -16.55 -9.70
C MET A 296 23.42 -17.03 -9.75
N ARG A 297 23.84 -17.84 -8.78
CA ARG A 297 25.27 -18.10 -8.53
C ARG A 297 25.89 -19.24 -9.38
N HIS A 298 25.07 -20.06 -10.02
CA HIS A 298 25.58 -21.27 -10.69
C HIS A 298 25.66 -21.06 -12.21
N PRO A 299 26.84 -21.24 -12.85
CA PRO A 299 27.02 -21.06 -14.30
C PRO A 299 26.04 -21.86 -15.16
N ARG A 300 25.68 -23.09 -14.73
CA ARG A 300 24.67 -23.87 -15.45
C ARG A 300 23.29 -23.23 -15.51
N VAL A 301 22.94 -22.43 -14.49
CA VAL A 301 21.71 -21.64 -14.50
C VAL A 301 21.85 -20.48 -15.50
N TRP A 302 23.01 -19.83 -15.56
CA TRP A 302 23.27 -18.75 -16.51
C TRP A 302 23.11 -19.19 -17.96
N GLU A 303 23.74 -20.33 -18.34
CA GLU A 303 23.59 -20.95 -19.67
C GLU A 303 22.10 -21.15 -20.02
N ARG A 304 21.31 -21.60 -19.05
CA ARG A 304 19.89 -21.81 -19.29
C ARG A 304 19.11 -20.50 -19.43
N MET A 305 19.44 -19.49 -18.63
CA MET A 305 18.82 -18.17 -18.73
C MET A 305 19.18 -17.46 -20.05
N GLU A 306 20.40 -17.65 -20.54
CA GLU A 306 20.85 -17.16 -21.84
C GLU A 306 20.11 -17.85 -22.99
N ASP A 307 19.99 -19.19 -22.97
CA ASP A 307 19.19 -19.98 -23.93
C ASP A 307 17.73 -19.47 -24.00
N LEU A 308 17.16 -19.09 -22.85
CA LEU A 308 15.81 -18.56 -22.72
C LEU A 308 15.71 -17.06 -23.06
N LYS A 309 16.82 -16.40 -23.42
CA LYS A 309 16.91 -14.99 -23.76
C LYS A 309 16.49 -14.05 -22.61
N ILE A 310 16.71 -14.48 -21.38
CA ILE A 310 16.43 -13.68 -20.17
C ILE A 310 17.59 -12.72 -19.87
N GLY A 311 18.81 -13.05 -20.29
CA GLY A 311 20.02 -12.24 -20.10
C GLY A 311 21.26 -13.07 -19.82
N GLU A 312 22.41 -12.39 -19.66
CA GLU A 312 23.70 -12.95 -19.30
C GLU A 312 23.90 -12.86 -17.78
N GLY A 313 24.39 -13.94 -17.16
CA GLY A 313 24.61 -13.98 -15.71
C GLY A 313 25.77 -13.11 -15.23
N PRO A 314 25.91 -12.91 -13.90
CA PRO A 314 25.17 -13.56 -12.82
C PRO A 314 23.86 -12.89 -12.39
N TYR A 315 23.55 -11.69 -12.91
CA TYR A 315 22.39 -10.89 -12.53
C TYR A 315 21.28 -10.94 -13.58
N PHE A 316 20.05 -11.17 -13.13
CA PHE A 316 18.87 -11.30 -14.00
C PHE A 316 17.71 -10.44 -13.47
N THR A 317 16.95 -9.83 -14.38
CA THR A 317 15.75 -9.05 -14.04
C THR A 317 14.51 -9.91 -14.23
N PHE A 318 13.69 -10.00 -13.20
CA PHE A 318 12.31 -10.47 -13.26
C PHE A 318 11.38 -9.28 -13.17
N HIS A 319 10.35 -9.25 -14.01
CA HIS A 319 9.50 -8.10 -14.17
C HIS A 319 8.04 -8.51 -14.33
N ARG A 320 7.17 -7.85 -13.60
CA ARG A 320 5.72 -7.88 -13.79
C ARG A 320 5.32 -6.53 -14.38
N PRO A 321 4.94 -6.46 -15.69
CA PRO A 321 4.75 -5.19 -16.40
C PRO A 321 3.42 -4.49 -16.11
N TYR A 322 2.67 -4.93 -15.12
CA TYR A 322 1.40 -4.37 -14.71
C TYR A 322 1.15 -4.61 -13.22
N HIS A 323 0.26 -3.82 -12.67
CA HIS A 323 -0.41 -4.04 -11.39
C HIS A 323 -1.84 -3.48 -11.53
N LEU A 324 -2.84 -4.11 -10.91
CA LEU A 324 -4.26 -3.80 -11.18
C LEU A 324 -4.93 -3.10 -9.99
N THR A 325 -4.15 -2.56 -9.06
CA THR A 325 -4.63 -1.78 -7.92
C THR A 325 -5.78 -2.46 -7.16
N ALA A 326 -6.86 -1.74 -6.90
CA ALA A 326 -8.02 -2.22 -6.16
C ALA A 326 -8.68 -3.49 -6.72
N MET A 327 -8.52 -3.77 -8.01
CA MET A 327 -9.13 -4.95 -8.65
C MET A 327 -8.53 -6.28 -8.19
N GLU A 328 -7.31 -6.30 -7.64
CA GLU A 328 -6.70 -7.52 -7.11
C GLU A 328 -6.97 -7.72 -5.61
N VAL A 329 -7.40 -6.71 -4.87
CA VAL A 329 -7.64 -6.77 -3.43
C VAL A 329 -8.64 -7.87 -3.01
N PRO A 330 -9.71 -8.15 -3.77
CA PRO A 330 -10.60 -9.26 -3.47
C PRO A 330 -9.91 -10.63 -3.43
N LEU A 331 -8.80 -10.80 -4.18
CA LEU A 331 -8.00 -12.03 -4.14
C LEU A 331 -7.30 -12.18 -2.78
N THR A 332 -6.85 -11.08 -2.18
CA THR A 332 -6.32 -11.06 -0.80
C THR A 332 -7.41 -11.49 0.20
N CYS A 333 -8.59 -10.87 0.11
CA CYS A 333 -9.72 -11.23 0.96
C CYS A 333 -10.03 -12.73 0.85
N ALA A 334 -10.02 -13.26 -0.36
CA ALA A 334 -10.27 -14.68 -0.62
C ALA A 334 -9.15 -15.58 -0.03
N ARG A 335 -7.86 -15.22 -0.20
CA ARG A 335 -6.73 -15.98 0.36
C ARG A 335 -6.75 -15.98 1.89
N VAL A 336 -7.06 -14.84 2.50
CA VAL A 336 -7.23 -14.73 3.96
C VAL A 336 -8.34 -15.64 4.44
N MET A 337 -9.53 -15.57 3.83
CA MET A 337 -10.71 -16.29 4.33
C MET A 337 -10.72 -17.77 3.98
N LEU A 338 -10.15 -18.19 2.85
CA LEU A 338 -10.15 -19.60 2.42
C LEU A 338 -8.90 -20.36 2.89
N TYR A 339 -7.76 -19.69 2.98
CA TYR A 339 -6.48 -20.35 3.23
C TYR A 339 -5.76 -19.87 4.49
N GLY A 340 -6.27 -18.84 5.16
CA GLY A 340 -5.59 -18.24 6.32
C GLY A 340 -4.22 -17.61 5.94
N LYS A 341 -4.07 -17.10 4.72
CA LYS A 341 -2.79 -16.59 4.19
C LYS A 341 -2.85 -15.09 3.91
N PRO A 342 -1.97 -14.29 4.52
CA PRO A 342 -1.75 -12.90 4.10
C PRO A 342 -0.96 -12.85 2.79
N ASP A 343 -1.04 -11.72 2.07
CA ASP A 343 -0.23 -11.46 0.88
C ASP A 343 1.06 -10.73 1.22
N MET A 344 0.97 -9.71 2.06
CA MET A 344 2.13 -8.92 2.48
C MET A 344 1.92 -8.38 3.90
N VAL A 345 2.87 -8.65 4.78
CA VAL A 345 2.84 -8.20 6.17
C VAL A 345 4.18 -7.56 6.54
N PRO A 346 4.20 -6.51 7.38
CA PRO A 346 5.44 -5.96 7.87
C PRO A 346 6.15 -6.92 8.84
N LEU A 347 7.46 -6.81 8.92
CA LEU A 347 8.27 -7.44 9.95
C LEU A 347 7.91 -6.86 11.33
N ASP A 348 8.21 -7.61 12.39
CA ASP A 348 7.99 -7.15 13.77
C ASP A 348 8.81 -5.89 14.12
N ARG A 349 9.91 -5.66 13.39
CA ARG A 349 10.72 -4.45 13.49
C ARG A 349 10.92 -3.87 12.10
N PRO A 350 10.56 -2.60 11.87
CA PRO A 350 10.80 -1.95 10.60
C PRO A 350 12.31 -1.79 10.35
N VAL A 351 12.70 -1.87 9.09
CA VAL A 351 14.09 -1.65 8.63
C VAL A 351 14.26 -0.31 7.91
N ALA A 352 13.16 0.28 7.49
CA ALA A 352 13.11 1.59 6.85
C ALA A 352 12.02 2.46 7.48
N GLU A 353 12.18 3.77 7.35
CA GLU A 353 11.21 4.77 7.78
C GLU A 353 10.94 5.72 6.62
N VAL A 354 9.68 6.08 6.41
CA VAL A 354 9.33 7.12 5.48
C VAL A 354 9.19 8.45 6.24
N CYS A 355 10.22 9.26 6.16
CA CYS A 355 10.31 10.58 6.78
C CYS A 355 9.81 11.66 5.80
N ALA A 356 10.11 12.93 6.06
CA ALA A 356 9.73 14.04 5.19
C ALA A 356 10.81 15.10 5.07
N VAL A 357 10.85 15.72 3.91
CA VAL A 357 11.73 16.85 3.55
C VAL A 357 10.88 18.04 3.14
N ALA A 358 11.22 19.22 3.62
CA ALA A 358 10.50 20.45 3.33
C ALA A 358 10.57 20.86 1.86
N LYS A 359 9.43 21.21 1.26
CA LYS A 359 9.34 21.75 -0.12
C LYS A 359 9.63 23.26 -0.17
N LYS A 360 9.49 23.95 0.94
CA LYS A 360 9.70 25.41 1.06
C LYS A 360 10.30 25.79 2.41
N ASP A 361 10.79 27.02 2.51
CA ASP A 361 11.16 27.61 3.81
C ASP A 361 9.91 27.77 4.69
N MET A 362 10.03 27.39 5.96
CA MET A 362 8.94 27.51 6.95
C MET A 362 9.45 28.16 8.23
N GLN A 363 8.55 28.85 8.95
CA GLN A 363 8.82 29.57 10.18
C GLN A 363 8.04 28.99 11.37
N PRO A 364 8.49 29.21 12.60
CA PRO A 364 7.75 28.80 13.79
C PRO A 364 6.31 29.32 13.75
N GLY A 365 5.35 28.44 14.00
CA GLY A 365 3.91 28.69 13.93
C GLY A 365 3.26 28.24 12.63
N ASP A 366 4.01 27.99 11.55
CA ASP A 366 3.46 27.43 10.32
C ASP A 366 2.88 26.03 10.60
N LYS A 367 1.83 25.68 9.85
CA LYS A 367 1.23 24.35 9.88
C LYS A 367 1.67 23.53 8.70
N LEU A 368 2.00 22.26 8.96
CA LEU A 368 2.21 21.29 7.91
C LEU A 368 0.87 20.81 7.36
N ASP A 369 0.79 20.70 6.06
CA ASP A 369 -0.37 20.19 5.35
C ASP A 369 -0.30 18.65 5.19
N PHE A 370 -0.49 18.12 4.00
CA PHE A 370 -0.51 16.68 3.76
C PHE A 370 0.45 16.28 2.62
N ILE A 371 0.77 14.99 2.50
CA ILE A 371 1.55 14.42 1.39
C ILE A 371 0.90 14.80 0.06
N GLY A 372 1.70 15.26 -0.90
CA GLY A 372 1.22 15.70 -2.21
C GLY A 372 0.67 17.14 -2.22
N LEU A 373 0.89 17.91 -1.16
CA LEU A 373 0.55 19.33 -1.09
C LEU A 373 1.80 20.24 -1.10
N TYR A 374 1.83 21.31 -0.31
CA TYR A 374 2.74 22.45 -0.46
C TYR A 374 3.94 22.44 0.49
N THR A 375 3.87 21.74 1.64
CA THR A 375 4.85 21.96 2.71
C THR A 375 5.96 20.94 2.73
N TYR A 376 5.69 19.68 2.39
CA TYR A 376 6.69 18.63 2.41
C TYR A 376 6.42 17.53 1.38
N ARG A 377 7.44 16.72 1.13
CA ARG A 377 7.38 15.45 0.40
C ARG A 377 7.95 14.32 1.25
N ALA A 378 7.51 13.10 0.99
CA ALA A 378 8.05 11.93 1.66
C ALA A 378 9.51 11.63 1.24
N TRP A 379 10.26 11.04 2.17
CA TRP A 379 11.66 10.70 1.96
C TRP A 379 12.04 9.47 2.78
N ASN A 380 12.28 8.33 2.14
CA ASN A 380 12.60 7.11 2.87
C ASN A 380 14.07 7.09 3.29
N MET A 381 14.30 6.47 4.44
CA MET A 381 15.61 6.30 5.06
C MET A 381 15.69 4.94 5.75
N ARG A 382 16.88 4.46 6.07
CA ARG A 382 17.03 3.36 7.02
C ARG A 382 16.53 3.79 8.39
N VAL A 383 15.89 2.88 9.10
CA VAL A 383 15.28 3.20 10.41
C VAL A 383 16.31 3.74 11.41
N GLU A 384 17.55 3.20 11.42
CA GLU A 384 18.61 3.68 12.32
C GLU A 384 19.02 5.12 12.00
N GLU A 385 19.13 5.47 10.70
CA GLU A 385 19.46 6.83 10.26
C GLU A 385 18.33 7.81 10.62
N ALA A 386 17.07 7.42 10.38
CA ALA A 386 15.91 8.22 10.73
C ALA A 386 15.83 8.49 12.24
N ARG A 387 16.03 7.46 13.06
CA ARG A 387 16.05 7.60 14.52
C ARG A 387 17.21 8.45 15.03
N HIS A 388 18.41 8.27 14.48
CA HIS A 388 19.56 9.11 14.84
C HIS A 388 19.32 10.58 14.53
N ALA A 389 18.71 10.87 13.38
CA ALA A 389 18.33 12.22 12.97
C ALA A 389 17.10 12.78 13.73
N GLN A 390 16.39 11.96 14.49
CA GLN A 390 15.08 12.26 15.07
C GLN A 390 14.07 12.70 14.02
N ALA A 391 14.15 12.11 12.82
CA ALA A 391 13.23 12.40 11.73
C ALA A 391 11.81 11.93 12.08
N ILE A 392 10.82 12.74 11.74
CA ILE A 392 9.41 12.41 11.98
C ILE A 392 8.87 11.63 10.79
N PRO A 393 8.20 10.48 11.01
CA PRO A 393 7.46 9.77 9.95
C PRO A 393 6.43 10.68 9.27
N CYS A 394 6.38 10.65 7.94
CA CYS A 394 5.50 11.54 7.18
C CYS A 394 4.01 11.39 7.52
N GLY A 395 3.57 10.17 7.91
CA GLY A 395 2.20 9.93 8.34
C GLY A 395 1.77 10.63 9.64
N LEU A 396 2.71 11.22 10.39
CA LEU A 396 2.44 11.99 11.62
C LEU A 396 2.39 13.51 11.40
N LEU A 397 2.62 13.99 10.18
CA LEU A 397 2.88 15.41 9.94
C LEU A 397 1.63 16.24 9.63
N GLU A 398 0.50 15.63 9.29
CA GLU A 398 -0.73 16.37 9.00
C GLU A 398 -1.17 17.20 10.21
N GLY A 399 -1.23 18.52 10.01
CA GLY A 399 -1.62 19.48 11.06
C GLY A 399 -0.54 19.73 12.13
N ALA A 400 0.65 19.15 11.99
CA ALA A 400 1.78 19.42 12.87
C ALA A 400 2.23 20.89 12.80
N THR A 401 2.91 21.36 13.83
CA THR A 401 3.31 22.78 13.96
C THR A 401 4.82 22.90 13.91
N VAL A 402 5.31 23.79 13.06
CA VAL A 402 6.74 24.17 13.02
C VAL A 402 7.11 24.90 14.31
N THR A 403 8.16 24.46 14.99
CA THR A 403 8.66 25.02 16.27
C THR A 403 9.98 25.75 16.13
N ALA A 404 10.75 25.46 15.08
CA ALA A 404 11.98 26.16 14.72
C ALA A 404 12.05 26.33 13.21
N PRO A 405 12.78 27.34 12.67
CA PRO A 405 12.85 27.57 11.22
C PRO A 405 13.34 26.32 10.49
N ILE A 406 12.71 26.03 9.35
CA ILE A 406 13.07 24.92 8.45
C ILE A 406 13.38 25.52 7.08
N LYS A 407 14.48 25.11 6.48
CA LYS A 407 14.83 25.50 5.12
C LYS A 407 14.30 24.49 4.09
N LYS A 408 14.02 24.95 2.89
CA LYS A 408 13.73 24.08 1.76
C LYS A 408 14.78 22.98 1.63
N ASN A 409 14.33 21.74 1.39
CA ASN A 409 15.14 20.53 1.34
C ASN A 409 15.75 20.07 2.68
N GLU A 410 15.39 20.68 3.78
CA GLU A 410 15.78 20.23 5.13
C GLU A 410 14.86 19.09 5.62
N LEU A 411 15.45 18.13 6.32
CA LEU A 411 14.72 17.02 6.95
C LEU A 411 13.84 17.53 8.09
N ILE A 412 12.61 17.09 8.12
CA ILE A 412 11.65 17.41 9.18
C ILE A 412 11.90 16.47 10.38
N THR A 413 12.16 17.06 11.52
CA THR A 413 12.60 16.34 12.73
C THR A 413 11.84 16.81 13.98
N ALA A 414 11.93 16.06 15.07
CA ALA A 414 11.37 16.45 16.36
C ALA A 414 12.02 17.72 16.96
N LYS A 415 13.13 18.21 16.39
CA LYS A 415 13.78 19.47 16.80
C LYS A 415 13.09 20.70 16.23
N ASN A 416 12.42 20.55 15.11
CA ASN A 416 11.82 21.67 14.36
C ASN A 416 10.31 21.56 14.15
N VAL A 417 9.67 20.44 14.54
CA VAL A 417 8.23 20.24 14.42
C VAL A 417 7.66 19.53 15.64
N ALA A 418 6.49 19.97 16.09
CA ALA A 418 5.66 19.32 17.09
C ALA A 418 4.44 18.66 16.41
N ILE A 419 4.28 17.36 16.55
CA ILE A 419 3.15 16.59 16.01
C ILE A 419 1.87 16.78 16.83
N ASN A 420 0.73 16.43 16.27
CA ASN A 420 -0.54 16.40 17.00
C ASN A 420 -0.71 15.05 17.71
N GLU A 421 -0.34 14.97 18.98
CA GLU A 421 -0.42 13.75 19.79
C GLU A 421 -1.86 13.26 20.07
N SER A 422 -2.89 14.06 19.76
CA SER A 422 -4.30 13.67 19.96
C SER A 422 -4.80 12.70 18.89
N GLN A 423 -4.14 12.64 17.74
CA GLN A 423 -4.49 11.78 16.61
C GLN A 423 -4.30 10.30 16.93
N TRP A 424 -5.10 9.45 16.30
CA TRP A 424 -5.00 7.99 16.38
C TRP A 424 -3.64 7.50 15.90
N ILE A 425 -3.19 7.98 14.75
CA ILE A 425 -1.91 7.57 14.17
C ILE A 425 -0.73 7.86 15.10
N ALA A 426 -0.73 9.02 15.79
CA ALA A 426 0.30 9.39 16.73
C ALA A 426 0.26 8.51 18.01
N LYS A 427 -0.93 8.23 18.53
CA LYS A 427 -1.11 7.34 19.69
C LYS A 427 -0.65 5.91 19.40
N LEU A 428 -1.06 5.35 18.26
CA LEU A 428 -0.68 4.00 17.88
C LEU A 428 0.81 3.91 17.52
N ARG A 429 1.38 4.94 16.92
CA ARG A 429 2.82 5.00 16.69
C ARG A 429 3.61 5.02 18.00
N LYS A 430 3.16 5.75 18.99
CA LYS A 430 3.79 5.76 20.32
C LYS A 430 3.76 4.38 20.96
N GLU A 431 2.64 3.64 20.85
CA GLU A 431 2.55 2.26 21.33
C GLU A 431 3.46 1.31 20.53
N GLN A 432 3.57 1.50 19.22
CA GLN A 432 4.52 0.75 18.37
C GLN A 432 5.97 0.98 18.84
N ASP A 433 6.37 2.22 19.02
CA ASP A 433 7.73 2.57 19.44
C ASP A 433 8.05 2.01 20.84
N ARG A 434 7.07 2.02 21.75
CA ARG A 434 7.19 1.37 23.05
C ARG A 434 7.36 -0.15 22.93
N LEU A 435 6.58 -0.78 22.07
CA LEU A 435 6.63 -2.22 21.86
C LEU A 435 7.97 -2.67 21.26
N ILE A 436 8.48 -1.93 20.27
CA ILE A 436 9.67 -2.32 19.50
C ILE A 436 10.97 -1.91 20.21
N TYR A 437 11.00 -0.75 20.83
CA TYR A 437 12.22 -0.15 21.36
C TYR A 437 12.26 -0.01 22.88
N GLY A 438 11.17 -0.34 23.58
CA GLY A 438 11.12 -0.39 25.06
C GLY A 438 11.03 0.96 25.77
N GLN A 439 11.15 2.09 25.04
CA GLN A 439 10.98 3.46 25.57
C GLN A 439 10.48 4.40 24.48
N VAL A 440 9.68 5.38 24.87
CA VAL A 440 9.25 6.53 24.05
C VAL A 440 10.18 7.70 24.34
#